data_1db45324126f1c75c0a9f9bdb8957dfe
#
_entry.id   1db45324126f1c75c0a9f9bdb8957dfe
#
_cell.length_a   1.000
_cell.length_b   1.000
_cell.length_c   1.000
_cell.angle_alpha   90.00
_cell.angle_beta   90.00
_cell.angle_gamma   90.00
#
_symmetry.space_group_name_H-M   'P 1'
#
loop_
_entity.id
_entity.type
_entity.pdbx_description
1 polymer ?
#
loop_
_entity_poly.entity_id
_entity_poly.type
_entity_poly.pdbx_seq_one_letter_code
_entity_poly.pdbx_strand_id
1 'polypeptide(L)'
;MGKLSMIYVIGLGILVGYVILNMNTSGNDAVKNFSLYYGRTVAHDIAVSGANIGCSEAFWDQAYVIPYSNVDFLGGKMNVTFAVAGNRKYVRSIGSVDIGPAKIRDTVVAQLRNQTLARYAWFTNLEANRGGQITSWSTGDTAWGPAHTNDKFNINGSPAFMKKATAWQSAVPKKNTAVWAGGYQWGIKIPYPTNLDNFVTAAIDPANGRSVNGEDAYLTFNSSGSINLRVPTTGYDSTFANANQFSANGAFVVLGANLFVEGTLVGDIAIGAVGVGSSVNITGDIRYNTNPLINPASTDKLGIYAENDITVTYDKSNPAAYYNRMIDGSIFTLTGEFNVQDAKDDPPRGPLTTLGAMMQYYRGEVGVVIPGTQVLTSGYSKNFRYDDRLVENPPKYFPAMGRYLLYSWREN
;
A
#
# COMPACT_ATOMS: atom_id res chain seq x y z
N MET A 1 20.81 -6.15 92.43
CA MET A 1 20.87 -5.59 91.03
C MET A 1 20.94 -6.61 89.93
N GLY A 2 21.16 -7.91 90.14
CA GLY A 2 21.37 -8.89 89.07
C GLY A 2 20.21 -9.34 88.24
N LYS A 3 18.96 -9.40 88.73
CA LYS A 3 17.84 -9.98 88.02
C LYS A 3 17.24 -9.05 86.94
N LEU A 4 17.18 -7.74 87.19
CA LEU A 4 16.71 -6.77 86.25
C LEU A 4 17.64 -6.57 85.04
N SER A 5 18.93 -6.52 85.29
CA SER A 5 19.91 -6.40 84.19
C SER A 5 19.90 -7.62 83.23
N MET A 6 19.66 -8.80 83.79
CA MET A 6 19.57 -10.04 83.00
C MET A 6 18.34 -10.04 82.10
N ILE A 7 17.18 -9.52 82.55
CA ILE A 7 16.01 -9.36 81.78
C ILE A 7 16.21 -8.35 80.63
N TYR A 8 16.88 -7.24 80.87
CA TYR A 8 17.22 -6.25 79.84
C TYR A 8 18.14 -6.85 78.76
N VAL A 9 19.17 -7.60 79.18
CA VAL A 9 20.12 -8.22 78.23
C VAL A 9 19.41 -9.28 77.35
N ILE A 10 18.54 -10.10 77.94
CA ILE A 10 17.76 -11.09 77.21
C ILE A 10 16.78 -10.40 76.29
N GLY A 11 16.04 -9.36 76.74
CA GLY A 11 15.11 -8.59 75.96
C GLY A 11 15.79 -7.89 74.77
N LEU A 12 16.96 -7.29 75.00
CA LEU A 12 17.77 -6.66 73.94
C LEU A 12 18.28 -7.72 72.94
N GLY A 13 18.74 -8.88 73.44
CA GLY A 13 19.16 -9.99 72.60
C GLY A 13 18.07 -10.51 71.69
N ILE A 14 16.82 -10.66 72.17
CA ILE A 14 15.64 -11.06 71.37
C ILE A 14 15.35 -9.99 70.35
N LEU A 15 15.39 -8.70 70.72
CA LEU A 15 15.07 -7.58 69.82
C LEU A 15 16.14 -7.49 68.70
N VAL A 16 17.40 -7.61 68.99
CA VAL A 16 18.48 -7.65 68.00
C VAL A 16 18.36 -8.89 67.11
N GLY A 17 18.06 -10.06 67.68
CA GLY A 17 17.79 -11.26 66.89
C GLY A 17 16.63 -11.11 65.93
N TYR A 18 15.54 -10.48 66.37
CA TYR A 18 14.36 -10.19 65.52
C TYR A 18 14.71 -9.22 64.38
N VAL A 19 15.49 -8.16 64.67
CA VAL A 19 15.96 -7.22 63.65
C VAL A 19 16.86 -7.90 62.61
N ILE A 20 17.80 -8.74 63.07
CA ILE A 20 18.69 -9.49 62.17
C ILE A 20 17.91 -10.45 61.28
N LEU A 21 16.92 -11.16 61.81
CA LEU A 21 16.03 -12.02 61.02
C LEU A 21 15.24 -11.26 59.99
N ASN A 22 14.64 -10.11 60.35
CA ASN A 22 13.93 -9.26 59.42
C ASN A 22 14.84 -8.66 58.33
N MET A 23 16.06 -8.23 58.68
CA MET A 23 17.01 -7.73 57.70
C MET A 23 17.45 -8.85 56.71
N ASN A 24 17.64 -10.08 57.20
CA ASN A 24 18.02 -11.20 56.36
C ASN A 24 16.88 -11.62 55.42
N THR A 25 15.62 -11.66 55.92
CA THR A 25 14.45 -11.92 55.06
C THR A 25 14.26 -10.83 54.01
N SER A 26 14.33 -9.55 54.40
CA SER A 26 14.23 -8.43 53.49
C SER A 26 15.35 -8.43 52.43
N GLY A 27 16.59 -8.78 52.87
CA GLY A 27 17.72 -8.93 51.92
C GLY A 27 17.50 -10.04 50.90
N ASN A 28 17.04 -11.21 51.38
CA ASN A 28 16.71 -12.33 50.47
C ASN A 28 15.57 -11.99 49.51
N ASP A 29 14.54 -11.30 49.98
CA ASP A 29 13.44 -10.85 49.12
C ASP A 29 13.89 -9.80 48.09
N ALA A 30 14.80 -8.90 48.48
CA ALA A 30 15.39 -7.94 47.56
C ALA A 30 16.20 -8.62 46.44
N VAL A 31 17.04 -9.60 46.80
CA VAL A 31 17.82 -10.40 45.83
C VAL A 31 16.90 -11.19 44.91
N LYS A 32 15.85 -11.83 45.45
CA LYS A 32 14.87 -12.57 44.69
C LYS A 32 14.12 -11.66 43.71
N ASN A 33 13.65 -10.50 44.16
CA ASN A 33 12.93 -9.53 43.33
C ASN A 33 13.84 -8.98 42.21
N PHE A 34 15.11 -8.69 42.54
CA PHE A 34 16.10 -8.26 41.55
C PHE A 34 16.33 -9.35 40.50
N SER A 35 16.51 -10.60 40.92
CA SER A 35 16.70 -11.72 40.00
C SER A 35 15.48 -11.93 39.07
N LEU A 36 14.27 -11.82 39.61
CA LEU A 36 13.03 -11.91 38.85
C LEU A 36 12.86 -10.75 37.85
N TYR A 37 13.19 -9.52 38.29
CA TYR A 37 13.20 -8.36 37.43
C TYR A 37 14.20 -8.52 36.29
N TYR A 38 15.44 -8.88 36.60
CA TYR A 38 16.47 -9.16 35.60
C TYR A 38 16.02 -10.24 34.59
N GLY A 39 15.47 -11.35 35.11
CA GLY A 39 14.95 -12.42 34.26
C GLY A 39 13.83 -11.97 33.34
N ARG A 40 12.92 -11.08 33.79
CA ARG A 40 11.86 -10.50 32.95
C ARG A 40 12.45 -9.61 31.86
N THR A 41 13.40 -8.76 32.21
CA THR A 41 14.05 -7.88 31.21
C THR A 41 14.78 -8.70 30.15
N VAL A 42 15.53 -9.72 30.53
CA VAL A 42 16.23 -10.59 29.57
C VAL A 42 15.24 -11.38 28.72
N ALA A 43 14.17 -11.94 29.30
CA ALA A 43 13.12 -12.64 28.51
C ALA A 43 12.43 -11.70 27.51
N HIS A 44 12.18 -10.46 27.92
CA HIS A 44 11.64 -9.42 27.06
C HIS A 44 12.60 -9.10 25.89
N ASP A 45 13.86 -8.84 26.17
CA ASP A 45 14.87 -8.51 25.16
C ASP A 45 15.06 -9.66 24.16
N ILE A 46 14.99 -10.92 24.61
CA ILE A 46 14.99 -12.10 23.75
C ILE A 46 13.76 -12.13 22.85
N ALA A 47 12.56 -11.85 23.42
CA ALA A 47 11.33 -11.85 22.67
C ALA A 47 11.31 -10.73 21.59
N VAL A 48 11.75 -9.52 21.94
CA VAL A 48 11.88 -8.38 21.02
C VAL A 48 12.89 -8.70 19.91
N SER A 49 14.05 -9.23 20.27
CA SER A 49 15.09 -9.60 19.30
C SER A 49 14.60 -10.66 18.32
N GLY A 50 13.94 -11.70 18.83
CA GLY A 50 13.37 -12.75 17.98
C GLY A 50 12.25 -12.25 17.06
N ALA A 51 11.41 -11.34 17.53
CA ALA A 51 10.40 -10.71 16.68
C ALA A 51 11.04 -9.87 15.56
N ASN A 52 12.09 -9.11 15.85
CA ASN A 52 12.84 -8.34 14.85
C ASN A 52 13.52 -9.25 13.82
N ILE A 53 14.14 -10.34 14.25
CA ILE A 53 14.72 -11.35 13.35
C ILE A 53 13.62 -11.91 12.43
N GLY A 54 12.51 -12.36 12.99
CA GLY A 54 11.40 -12.90 12.21
C GLY A 54 10.78 -11.89 11.25
N CYS A 55 10.67 -10.63 11.63
CA CYS A 55 10.22 -9.54 10.74
C CYS A 55 11.21 -9.31 9.61
N SER A 56 12.53 -9.37 9.88
CA SER A 56 13.57 -9.24 8.86
C SER A 56 13.52 -10.37 7.84
N GLU A 57 13.39 -11.62 8.29
CA GLU A 57 13.24 -12.78 7.40
C GLU A 57 12.01 -12.63 6.50
N ALA A 58 10.86 -12.30 7.09
CA ALA A 58 9.62 -12.09 6.33
C ALA A 58 9.68 -10.89 5.36
N PHE A 59 10.53 -9.90 5.63
CA PHE A 59 10.75 -8.75 4.74
C PHE A 59 11.57 -9.14 3.51
N TRP A 60 12.61 -9.97 3.69
CA TRP A 60 13.49 -10.39 2.60
C TRP A 60 12.91 -11.54 1.78
N ASP A 61 12.20 -12.48 2.44
CA ASP A 61 11.52 -13.59 1.81
C ASP A 61 10.06 -13.65 2.25
N GLN A 62 9.15 -13.32 1.32
CA GLN A 62 7.71 -13.35 1.60
C GLN A 62 7.19 -14.77 1.91
N ALA A 63 7.83 -15.80 1.38
CA ALA A 63 7.44 -17.19 1.62
C ALA A 63 8.00 -17.75 2.94
N TYR A 64 8.92 -17.01 3.59
CA TYR A 64 9.58 -17.49 4.81
C TYR A 64 8.59 -17.78 5.93
N VAL A 65 8.57 -19.02 6.40
CA VAL A 65 7.74 -19.50 7.52
C VAL A 65 8.50 -20.46 8.43
N ILE A 66 9.82 -20.57 8.29
CA ILE A 66 10.65 -21.52 9.04
C ILE A 66 10.78 -21.04 10.49
N PRO A 67 10.31 -21.81 11.50
CA PRO A 67 10.35 -21.38 12.87
C PRO A 67 11.78 -21.48 13.46
N TYR A 68 12.07 -20.63 14.42
CA TYR A 68 13.19 -20.78 15.32
C TYR A 68 12.71 -21.48 16.59
N SER A 69 13.26 -22.64 16.91
CA SER A 69 12.81 -23.44 18.06
C SER A 69 13.93 -23.62 19.07
N ASN A 70 13.71 -23.14 20.31
CA ASN A 70 14.64 -23.29 21.45
C ASN A 70 16.10 -22.84 21.17
N VAL A 71 16.23 -21.77 20.38
CA VAL A 71 17.56 -21.21 20.06
C VAL A 71 18.15 -20.54 21.30
N ASP A 72 19.41 -20.89 21.64
CA ASP A 72 20.15 -20.21 22.71
C ASP A 72 20.45 -18.76 22.33
N PHE A 73 20.02 -17.83 23.17
CA PHE A 73 20.16 -16.40 22.89
C PHE A 73 20.17 -15.59 24.21
N LEU A 74 21.16 -14.72 24.42
CA LEU A 74 21.28 -13.84 25.57
C LEU A 74 21.14 -14.54 26.95
N GLY A 75 21.59 -15.78 27.07
CA GLY A 75 21.51 -16.55 28.34
C GLY A 75 20.11 -17.16 28.58
N GLY A 76 19.23 -17.14 27.60
CA GLY A 76 17.92 -17.81 27.62
C GLY A 76 17.62 -18.54 26.34
N LYS A 77 16.33 -18.79 26.06
CA LYS A 77 15.86 -19.48 24.87
C LYS A 77 14.92 -18.59 24.08
N MET A 78 15.10 -18.57 22.76
CA MET A 78 14.26 -17.87 21.79
C MET A 78 13.43 -18.86 20.98
N ASN A 79 12.15 -18.57 20.82
CA ASN A 79 11.25 -19.31 19.93
C ASN A 79 10.51 -18.30 19.05
N VAL A 80 10.59 -18.46 17.72
CA VAL A 80 9.86 -17.62 16.77
C VAL A 80 8.99 -18.49 15.88
N THR A 81 7.73 -18.12 15.75
CA THR A 81 6.77 -18.83 14.90
C THR A 81 6.08 -17.86 13.95
N PHE A 82 5.67 -18.37 12.79
CA PHE A 82 5.01 -17.61 11.74
C PHE A 82 3.62 -18.17 11.48
N ALA A 83 2.65 -17.29 11.25
CA ALA A 83 1.32 -17.65 10.77
C ALA A 83 0.91 -16.70 9.65
N VAL A 84 0.27 -17.21 8.60
CA VAL A 84 -0.20 -16.42 7.45
C VAL A 84 -1.72 -16.47 7.41
N ALA A 85 -2.36 -15.32 7.26
CA ALA A 85 -3.81 -15.18 7.13
C ALA A 85 -4.10 -14.09 6.07
N GLY A 86 -4.44 -14.52 4.85
CA GLY A 86 -4.64 -13.63 3.72
C GLY A 86 -3.38 -12.81 3.41
N ASN A 87 -3.50 -11.48 3.36
CA ASN A 87 -2.38 -10.55 3.12
C ASN A 87 -1.58 -10.21 4.39
N ARG A 88 -1.81 -10.93 5.51
CA ARG A 88 -1.16 -10.69 6.81
C ARG A 88 -0.25 -11.85 7.18
N LYS A 89 0.89 -11.53 7.74
CA LYS A 89 1.80 -12.49 8.37
C LYS A 89 2.01 -12.09 9.81
N TYR A 90 1.90 -13.03 10.73
CA TYR A 90 2.12 -12.83 12.15
C TYR A 90 3.44 -13.48 12.52
N VAL A 91 4.30 -12.72 13.18
CA VAL A 91 5.54 -13.18 13.77
C VAL A 91 5.33 -13.17 15.29
N ARG A 92 5.31 -14.35 15.90
CA ARG A 92 5.20 -14.49 17.35
C ARG A 92 6.55 -14.96 17.90
N SER A 93 7.16 -14.14 18.72
CA SER A 93 8.41 -14.45 19.40
C SER A 93 8.18 -14.64 20.90
N ILE A 94 8.77 -15.68 21.46
CA ILE A 94 8.75 -15.99 22.90
C ILE A 94 10.20 -16.06 23.36
N GLY A 95 10.56 -15.15 24.28
CA GLY A 95 11.79 -15.24 25.06
C GLY A 95 11.55 -15.96 26.38
N SER A 96 12.46 -16.80 26.79
CA SER A 96 12.39 -17.47 28.09
C SER A 96 13.76 -17.58 28.78
N VAL A 97 13.75 -17.39 30.11
CA VAL A 97 14.94 -17.46 30.95
C VAL A 97 14.60 -18.30 32.19
N ASP A 98 15.52 -19.16 32.59
CA ASP A 98 15.39 -19.94 33.82
C ASP A 98 16.11 -19.22 34.97
N ILE A 99 15.35 -18.85 36.02
CA ILE A 99 15.88 -18.23 37.25
C ILE A 99 15.62 -19.19 38.40
N GLY A 100 16.62 -20.00 38.73
CA GLY A 100 16.44 -21.11 39.68
C GLY A 100 15.35 -22.05 39.21
N PRO A 101 14.31 -22.36 40.03
CA PRO A 101 13.21 -23.20 39.63
C PRO A 101 12.15 -22.48 38.76
N ALA A 102 12.21 -21.17 38.64
CA ALA A 102 11.21 -20.36 37.92
C ALA A 102 11.61 -20.18 36.44
N LYS A 103 10.69 -20.49 35.56
CA LYS A 103 10.83 -20.16 34.12
C LYS A 103 10.04 -18.90 33.80
N ILE A 104 10.76 -17.85 33.46
CA ILE A 104 10.22 -16.56 33.09
C ILE A 104 10.07 -16.53 31.57
N ARG A 105 8.94 -16.02 31.09
CA ARG A 105 8.65 -15.89 29.65
C ARG A 105 8.08 -14.53 29.37
N ASP A 106 8.39 -14.04 28.18
CA ASP A 106 7.74 -12.88 27.58
C ASP A 106 7.43 -13.16 26.11
N THR A 107 6.41 -12.47 25.57
CA THR A 107 5.92 -12.72 24.22
C THR A 107 5.72 -11.40 23.48
N VAL A 108 6.29 -11.33 22.29
CA VAL A 108 6.05 -10.25 21.33
C VAL A 108 5.35 -10.80 20.09
N VAL A 109 4.32 -10.11 19.64
CA VAL A 109 3.61 -10.43 18.41
C VAL A 109 3.68 -9.24 17.45
N ALA A 110 4.39 -9.42 16.35
CA ALA A 110 4.40 -8.47 15.26
C ALA A 110 3.43 -8.93 14.16
N GLN A 111 2.56 -8.05 13.71
CA GLN A 111 1.73 -8.26 12.53
C GLN A 111 2.35 -7.52 11.37
N LEU A 112 2.65 -8.24 10.33
CA LEU A 112 3.14 -7.73 9.06
C LEU A 112 2.01 -7.77 8.03
N ARG A 113 2.02 -6.82 7.10
CA ARG A 113 1.08 -6.79 5.99
C ARG A 113 1.83 -6.68 4.67
N ASN A 114 1.45 -7.53 3.71
CA ASN A 114 1.87 -7.33 2.33
C ASN A 114 1.01 -6.18 1.77
N GLN A 115 1.66 -5.03 1.63
CA GLN A 115 0.98 -3.82 1.15
C GLN A 115 1.01 -3.78 -0.36
N THR A 116 -0.07 -3.28 -0.94
CA THR A 116 -0.14 -3.01 -2.37
C THR A 116 0.41 -1.61 -2.69
N LEU A 117 0.76 -1.39 -3.95
CA LEU A 117 1.16 -0.07 -4.44
C LEU A 117 0.00 0.94 -4.37
N ALA A 118 -1.26 0.48 -4.27
CA ALA A 118 -2.44 1.35 -4.11
C ALA A 118 -2.41 2.23 -2.86
N ARG A 119 -1.48 2.01 -1.93
CA ARG A 119 -1.23 2.94 -0.81
C ARG A 119 -0.69 4.31 -1.23
N TYR A 120 -0.20 4.44 -2.47
CA TYR A 120 0.26 5.71 -3.03
C TYR A 120 -0.81 6.32 -3.92
N ALA A 121 -1.06 7.62 -3.75
CA ALA A 121 -1.88 8.38 -4.69
C ALA A 121 -1.18 8.48 -6.05
N TRP A 122 0.16 8.55 -6.01
CA TRP A 122 1.01 8.65 -7.18
C TRP A 122 2.26 7.81 -7.02
N PHE A 123 2.55 6.97 -8.01
CA PHE A 123 3.78 6.21 -8.08
C PHE A 123 4.28 6.16 -9.53
N THR A 124 5.55 6.50 -9.75
CA THR A 124 6.21 6.35 -11.04
C THR A 124 7.49 5.56 -10.89
N ASN A 125 7.81 4.71 -11.87
CA ASN A 125 9.12 4.09 -11.91
C ASN A 125 10.15 5.04 -12.55
N LEU A 126 9.75 5.76 -13.62
CA LEU A 126 10.55 6.78 -14.30
C LEU A 126 9.74 8.06 -14.48
N GLU A 127 10.32 9.21 -14.15
CA GLU A 127 9.70 10.55 -14.27
C GLU A 127 9.88 11.15 -15.68
N ALA A 128 9.88 10.29 -16.69
CA ALA A 128 9.90 10.63 -18.10
C ALA A 128 8.87 9.78 -18.85
N ASN A 129 8.35 10.28 -19.97
CA ASN A 129 7.50 9.49 -20.84
C ASN A 129 8.34 8.42 -21.57
N ARG A 130 7.66 7.50 -22.27
CA ARG A 130 8.33 6.41 -23.02
C ARG A 130 9.34 6.95 -24.06
N GLY A 131 9.12 8.14 -24.61
CA GLY A 131 10.05 8.82 -25.51
C GLY A 131 11.26 9.49 -24.82
N GLY A 132 11.39 9.34 -23.50
CA GLY A 132 12.49 9.95 -22.72
C GLY A 132 12.31 11.43 -22.41
N GLN A 133 11.15 12.01 -22.72
CA GLN A 133 10.88 13.43 -22.40
C GLN A 133 10.51 13.55 -20.91
N ILE A 134 11.23 14.41 -20.22
CA ILE A 134 11.02 14.68 -18.79
C ILE A 134 9.71 15.41 -18.58
N THR A 135 8.83 14.81 -17.79
CA THR A 135 7.58 15.41 -17.34
C THR A 135 7.78 16.02 -15.95
N SER A 136 7.46 17.30 -15.80
CA SER A 136 7.64 18.02 -14.53
C SER A 136 6.35 18.14 -13.74
N TRP A 137 6.48 18.22 -12.43
CA TRP A 137 5.45 18.72 -11.53
C TRP A 137 5.45 20.23 -11.59
N SER A 138 4.31 20.83 -11.88
CA SER A 138 4.15 22.27 -12.14
C SER A 138 3.34 22.95 -11.05
N THR A 139 3.40 24.29 -11.01
CA THR A 139 2.52 25.07 -10.13
C THR A 139 1.06 24.72 -10.39
N GLY A 140 0.31 24.42 -9.31
CA GLY A 140 -1.09 23.98 -9.37
C GLY A 140 -1.26 22.46 -9.35
N ASP A 141 -0.24 21.66 -9.68
CA ASP A 141 -0.31 20.21 -9.49
C ASP A 141 -0.34 19.91 -7.99
N THR A 142 -1.29 19.07 -7.56
CA THR A 142 -1.42 18.66 -6.16
C THR A 142 -1.57 17.14 -6.03
N ALA A 143 -0.67 16.53 -5.25
CA ALA A 143 -0.81 15.15 -4.81
C ALA A 143 -1.47 15.13 -3.42
N TRP A 144 -2.73 14.71 -3.34
CA TRP A 144 -3.50 14.69 -2.10
C TRP A 144 -3.21 13.49 -1.20
N GLY A 145 -2.58 12.44 -1.71
CA GLY A 145 -2.14 11.26 -0.97
C GLY A 145 -0.62 11.09 -0.98
N PRO A 146 -0.11 9.99 -0.41
CA PRO A 146 1.31 9.67 -0.46
C PRO A 146 1.82 9.57 -1.90
N ALA A 147 3.01 10.11 -2.17
CA ALA A 147 3.63 10.07 -3.49
C ALA A 147 4.98 9.37 -3.46
N HIS A 148 5.29 8.59 -4.49
CA HIS A 148 6.59 7.95 -4.63
C HIS A 148 7.08 7.98 -6.08
N THR A 149 8.40 8.08 -6.25
CA THR A 149 9.06 7.81 -7.53
C THR A 149 10.34 7.01 -7.32
N ASN A 150 10.55 6.00 -8.14
CA ASN A 150 11.82 5.29 -8.23
C ASN A 150 12.90 6.07 -9.00
N ASP A 151 12.61 7.29 -9.36
CA ASP A 151 13.50 8.26 -10.01
C ASP A 151 13.67 9.50 -9.11
N LYS A 152 13.57 10.67 -9.67
CA LYS A 152 13.62 11.99 -9.02
C LYS A 152 12.40 12.81 -9.41
N PHE A 153 11.80 13.51 -8.45
CA PHE A 153 10.76 14.47 -8.80
C PHE A 153 11.37 15.65 -9.58
N ASN A 154 10.90 15.86 -10.80
CA ASN A 154 11.26 17.04 -11.60
C ASN A 154 10.26 18.16 -11.28
N ILE A 155 10.74 19.23 -10.65
CA ILE A 155 9.92 20.34 -10.15
C ILE A 155 10.07 21.57 -11.04
N ASN A 156 8.98 22.08 -11.58
CA ASN A 156 8.94 23.30 -12.39
C ASN A 156 7.83 24.23 -11.89
N GLY A 157 8.12 25.02 -10.87
CA GLY A 157 7.15 25.84 -10.14
C GLY A 157 6.96 25.38 -8.72
N SER A 158 5.75 25.54 -8.18
CA SER A 158 5.42 25.22 -6.78
C SER A 158 4.26 24.21 -6.69
N PRO A 159 4.46 22.95 -7.10
CA PRO A 159 3.48 21.89 -6.85
C PRO A 159 3.37 21.58 -5.36
N ALA A 160 2.25 20.98 -4.92
CA ALA A 160 2.01 20.64 -3.54
C ALA A 160 1.91 19.12 -3.34
N PHE A 161 2.62 18.60 -2.34
CA PHE A 161 2.54 17.22 -1.86
C PHE A 161 1.96 17.25 -0.44
N MET A 162 0.68 16.91 -0.32
CA MET A 162 -0.07 17.08 0.94
C MET A 162 0.23 15.98 1.97
N LYS A 163 0.62 14.78 1.51
CA LYS A 163 1.11 13.68 2.35
C LYS A 163 2.57 13.37 2.03
N LYS A 164 3.15 12.39 2.73
CA LYS A 164 4.58 12.06 2.59
C LYS A 164 4.94 11.75 1.13
N ALA A 165 5.96 12.43 0.63
CA ALA A 165 6.57 12.17 -0.67
C ALA A 165 7.92 11.48 -0.48
N THR A 166 8.17 10.44 -1.27
CA THR A 166 9.43 9.67 -1.23
C THR A 166 9.98 9.48 -2.64
N ALA A 167 11.30 9.40 -2.77
CA ALA A 167 11.97 9.21 -4.05
C ALA A 167 13.22 8.35 -3.92
N TRP A 168 13.67 7.74 -5.02
CA TRP A 168 15.00 7.12 -5.05
C TRP A 168 16.09 8.17 -5.10
N GLN A 169 15.97 9.17 -5.97
CA GLN A 169 16.94 10.23 -6.13
C GLN A 169 16.41 11.56 -5.57
N SER A 170 17.31 12.48 -5.24
CA SER A 170 16.92 13.81 -4.81
C SER A 170 16.12 14.56 -5.87
N ALA A 171 15.09 15.28 -5.45
CA ALA A 171 14.29 16.11 -6.36
C ALA A 171 15.14 17.17 -7.06
N VAL A 172 14.81 17.44 -8.33
CA VAL A 172 15.50 18.44 -9.13
C VAL A 172 14.56 19.64 -9.37
N PRO A 173 14.71 20.73 -8.59
CA PRO A 173 13.98 21.95 -8.84
C PRO A 173 14.57 22.68 -10.04
N LYS A 174 13.74 22.98 -11.05
CA LYS A 174 14.14 23.84 -12.18
C LYS A 174 13.87 25.30 -11.89
N LYS A 175 12.75 25.60 -11.21
CA LYS A 175 12.30 26.94 -10.88
C LYS A 175 11.34 26.86 -9.70
N ASN A 176 11.60 27.62 -8.65
CA ASN A 176 10.90 27.54 -7.37
C ASN A 176 11.04 26.15 -6.68
N THR A 177 10.28 25.88 -5.65
CA THR A 177 10.36 24.65 -4.87
C THR A 177 8.98 24.14 -4.58
N ALA A 178 8.85 22.81 -4.53
CA ALA A 178 7.60 22.16 -4.15
C ALA A 178 7.23 22.46 -2.68
N VAL A 179 5.92 22.47 -2.41
CA VAL A 179 5.39 22.47 -1.05
C VAL A 179 5.30 21.03 -0.56
N TRP A 180 6.15 20.67 0.39
CA TRP A 180 6.23 19.33 0.97
C TRP A 180 5.48 19.29 2.32
N ALA A 181 4.14 19.46 2.30
CA ALA A 181 3.34 19.53 3.52
C ALA A 181 3.42 18.24 4.37
N GLY A 182 3.47 17.09 3.74
CA GLY A 182 3.63 15.78 4.40
C GLY A 182 5.08 15.33 4.60
N GLY A 183 6.05 16.18 4.28
CA GLY A 183 7.49 15.86 4.31
C GLY A 183 7.98 15.16 3.04
N TYR A 184 9.29 15.27 2.82
CA TYR A 184 9.98 14.66 1.69
C TYR A 184 11.19 13.84 2.16
N GLN A 185 11.39 12.68 1.55
CA GLN A 185 12.53 11.80 1.82
C GLN A 185 13.00 11.15 0.52
N TRP A 186 14.31 11.12 0.28
CA TRP A 186 14.92 10.41 -0.84
C TRP A 186 15.83 9.27 -0.36
N GLY A 187 16.32 8.45 -1.29
CA GLY A 187 17.10 7.24 -0.99
C GLY A 187 16.24 5.98 -0.83
N ILE A 188 14.95 6.04 -1.17
CA ILE A 188 14.02 4.91 -1.06
C ILE A 188 13.71 4.41 -2.47
N LYS A 189 14.02 3.14 -2.74
CA LYS A 189 13.63 2.43 -3.96
C LYS A 189 12.63 1.33 -3.62
N ILE A 190 11.52 1.30 -4.32
CA ILE A 190 10.46 0.30 -4.15
C ILE A 190 10.47 -0.60 -5.39
N PRO A 191 10.53 -1.94 -5.24
CA PRO A 191 10.45 -2.83 -6.38
C PRO A 191 9.16 -2.56 -7.19
N TYR A 192 9.32 -2.36 -8.50
CA TYR A 192 8.18 -2.25 -9.41
C TYR A 192 7.75 -3.66 -9.82
N PRO A 193 6.44 -3.96 -9.89
CA PRO A 193 5.95 -5.27 -10.33
C PRO A 193 6.46 -5.63 -11.73
N THR A 194 6.69 -6.91 -11.97
CA THR A 194 7.21 -7.43 -13.24
C THR A 194 6.19 -8.21 -14.06
N ASN A 195 5.01 -8.49 -13.47
CA ASN A 195 3.91 -9.19 -14.13
C ASN A 195 2.56 -8.84 -13.50
N LEU A 196 1.49 -9.28 -14.15
CA LEU A 196 0.09 -9.20 -13.72
C LEU A 196 -0.51 -10.59 -13.51
N ASP A 197 0.31 -11.61 -13.26
CA ASP A 197 -0.09 -13.02 -13.26
C ASP A 197 -1.26 -13.33 -12.32
N ASN A 198 -1.28 -12.75 -11.11
CA ASN A 198 -2.38 -12.95 -10.16
C ASN A 198 -3.72 -12.45 -10.72
N PHE A 199 -3.70 -11.32 -11.40
CA PHE A 199 -4.88 -10.73 -12.04
C PHE A 199 -5.32 -11.57 -13.24
N VAL A 200 -4.38 -11.91 -14.14
CA VAL A 200 -4.65 -12.71 -15.33
C VAL A 200 -5.19 -14.08 -14.94
N THR A 201 -4.54 -14.79 -14.01
CA THR A 201 -4.97 -16.11 -13.54
C THR A 201 -6.40 -16.07 -13.00
N ALA A 202 -6.75 -15.04 -12.23
CA ALA A 202 -8.09 -14.88 -11.71
C ALA A 202 -9.11 -14.58 -12.84
N ALA A 203 -8.74 -13.77 -13.83
CA ALA A 203 -9.64 -13.38 -14.91
C ALA A 203 -9.90 -14.50 -15.93
N ILE A 204 -8.91 -15.38 -16.17
CA ILE A 204 -9.08 -16.53 -17.08
C ILE A 204 -9.71 -17.77 -16.40
N ASP A 205 -9.98 -17.72 -15.09
CA ASP A 205 -10.71 -18.79 -14.40
C ASP A 205 -12.11 -18.96 -15.02
N PRO A 206 -12.40 -20.07 -15.69
CA PRO A 206 -13.67 -20.25 -16.42
C PRO A 206 -14.89 -20.32 -15.51
N ALA A 207 -14.69 -20.59 -14.22
CA ALA A 207 -15.80 -20.70 -13.26
C ALA A 207 -16.16 -19.34 -12.65
N ASN A 208 -15.19 -18.47 -12.42
CA ASN A 208 -15.37 -17.26 -11.61
C ASN A 208 -14.90 -15.97 -12.29
N GLY A 209 -13.94 -16.07 -13.21
CA GLY A 209 -13.38 -14.94 -13.94
C GLY A 209 -14.11 -14.66 -15.24
N ARG A 210 -13.62 -13.66 -15.97
CA ARG A 210 -14.05 -13.38 -17.33
C ARG A 210 -12.89 -12.86 -18.17
N SER A 211 -12.80 -13.33 -19.42
CA SER A 211 -11.77 -12.89 -20.37
C SER A 211 -12.30 -12.80 -21.79
N VAL A 212 -11.68 -11.94 -22.60
CA VAL A 212 -11.79 -11.87 -24.06
C VAL A 212 -10.39 -12.06 -24.62
N ASN A 213 -10.23 -12.85 -25.68
CA ASN A 213 -8.93 -13.22 -26.21
C ASN A 213 -8.82 -12.83 -27.70
N GLY A 214 -7.81 -12.02 -28.02
CA GLY A 214 -7.46 -11.60 -29.38
C GLY A 214 -8.37 -10.55 -30.00
N GLU A 215 -9.35 -10.04 -29.26
CA GLU A 215 -10.37 -9.14 -29.80
C GLU A 215 -10.56 -7.91 -28.90
N ASP A 216 -10.77 -6.75 -29.52
CA ASP A 216 -11.09 -5.53 -28.81
C ASP A 216 -12.44 -5.65 -28.10
N ALA A 217 -12.48 -5.24 -26.81
CA ALA A 217 -13.68 -5.29 -26.01
C ALA A 217 -14.08 -3.91 -25.49
N TYR A 218 -15.39 -3.66 -25.45
CA TYR A 218 -16.00 -2.43 -24.96
C TYR A 218 -16.80 -2.73 -23.69
N LEU A 219 -16.46 -2.07 -22.61
CA LEU A 219 -17.08 -2.26 -21.30
C LEU A 219 -17.74 -0.97 -20.84
N THR A 220 -19.03 -1.02 -20.61
CA THR A 220 -19.80 0.13 -20.11
C THR A 220 -20.40 -0.19 -18.74
N PHE A 221 -20.07 0.63 -17.76
CA PHE A 221 -20.68 0.58 -16.43
C PHE A 221 -21.92 1.46 -16.39
N ASN A 222 -23.03 0.95 -15.88
CA ASN A 222 -24.27 1.68 -15.72
C ASN A 222 -24.56 1.99 -14.24
N SER A 223 -25.08 3.17 -13.94
CA SER A 223 -25.44 3.59 -12.58
C SER A 223 -26.50 2.69 -11.91
N SER A 224 -27.21 1.88 -12.68
CA SER A 224 -28.09 0.81 -12.18
C SER A 224 -27.35 -0.37 -11.56
N GLY A 225 -26.02 -0.44 -11.72
CA GLY A 225 -25.16 -1.56 -11.34
C GLY A 225 -24.94 -2.57 -12.46
N SER A 226 -25.64 -2.46 -13.58
CA SER A 226 -25.42 -3.36 -14.71
C SER A 226 -24.13 -3.04 -15.46
N ILE A 227 -23.56 -4.07 -16.09
CA ILE A 227 -22.33 -3.99 -16.89
C ILE A 227 -22.62 -4.53 -18.27
N ASN A 228 -22.38 -3.73 -19.31
CA ASN A 228 -22.47 -4.18 -20.70
C ASN A 228 -21.06 -4.51 -21.22
N LEU A 229 -20.94 -5.67 -21.87
CA LEU A 229 -19.73 -6.11 -22.57
C LEU A 229 -20.07 -6.33 -24.03
N ARG A 230 -19.38 -5.62 -24.92
CA ARG A 230 -19.50 -5.75 -26.36
C ARG A 230 -18.17 -6.10 -27.00
N VAL A 231 -18.15 -7.09 -27.88
CA VAL A 231 -17.01 -7.50 -28.71
C VAL A 231 -17.45 -7.42 -30.18
N PRO A 232 -17.19 -6.29 -30.86
CA PRO A 232 -17.79 -6.02 -32.19
C PRO A 232 -17.45 -7.03 -33.25
N THR A 233 -16.24 -7.53 -33.29
CA THR A 233 -15.73 -8.49 -34.28
C THR A 233 -16.48 -9.82 -34.25
N THR A 234 -16.93 -10.25 -33.06
CA THR A 234 -17.71 -11.50 -32.88
C THR A 234 -19.22 -11.27 -32.89
N GLY A 235 -19.67 -10.00 -32.87
CA GLY A 235 -21.07 -9.64 -32.68
C GLY A 235 -21.58 -9.89 -31.26
N TYR A 236 -20.71 -10.18 -30.30
CA TYR A 236 -21.11 -10.39 -28.90
C TYR A 236 -21.51 -9.06 -28.27
N ASP A 237 -22.71 -9.02 -27.70
CA ASP A 237 -23.24 -7.89 -26.93
C ASP A 237 -24.15 -8.42 -25.81
N SER A 238 -23.72 -8.23 -24.56
CA SER A 238 -24.44 -8.77 -23.39
C SER A 238 -24.40 -7.84 -22.22
N THR A 239 -25.52 -7.74 -21.51
CA THR A 239 -25.65 -6.96 -20.29
C THR A 239 -25.84 -7.88 -19.08
N PHE A 240 -24.99 -7.70 -18.08
CA PHE A 240 -25.01 -8.41 -16.80
C PHE A 240 -25.65 -7.50 -15.76
N ALA A 241 -26.51 -8.03 -14.90
CA ALA A 241 -27.27 -7.22 -13.97
C ALA A 241 -26.42 -6.58 -12.85
N ASN A 242 -25.26 -7.14 -12.56
CA ASN A 242 -24.31 -6.61 -11.55
C ASN A 242 -22.90 -7.17 -11.74
N ALA A 243 -21.95 -6.62 -10.98
CA ALA A 243 -20.54 -7.00 -11.05
C ALA A 243 -20.30 -8.50 -10.76
N ASN A 244 -21.05 -9.12 -9.83
CA ASN A 244 -20.88 -10.54 -9.51
C ASN A 244 -21.38 -11.47 -10.63
N GLN A 245 -22.43 -11.09 -11.34
CA GLN A 245 -22.87 -11.82 -12.54
C GLN A 245 -21.93 -11.63 -13.72
N PHE A 246 -21.30 -10.45 -13.81
CA PHE A 246 -20.29 -10.19 -14.81
C PHE A 246 -19.03 -11.04 -14.56
N SER A 247 -18.51 -11.05 -13.32
CA SER A 247 -17.37 -11.86 -12.90
C SER A 247 -17.48 -12.14 -11.40
N ALA A 248 -17.62 -13.40 -11.01
CA ALA A 248 -17.87 -13.78 -9.62
C ALA A 248 -16.69 -13.46 -8.70
N ASN A 249 -15.45 -13.59 -9.21
CA ASN A 249 -14.25 -13.18 -8.48
C ASN A 249 -13.88 -11.71 -8.68
N GLY A 250 -14.59 -11.00 -9.58
CA GLY A 250 -14.40 -9.60 -9.89
C GLY A 250 -13.16 -9.31 -10.75
N ALA A 251 -12.71 -10.25 -11.60
CA ALA A 251 -11.62 -10.03 -12.53
C ALA A 251 -12.08 -10.15 -13.98
N PHE A 252 -11.72 -9.17 -14.82
CA PHE A 252 -11.96 -9.17 -16.27
C PHE A 252 -10.72 -8.74 -17.03
N VAL A 253 -10.29 -9.53 -18.00
CA VAL A 253 -9.11 -9.23 -18.83
C VAL A 253 -9.38 -9.39 -20.32
N VAL A 254 -8.84 -8.46 -21.10
CA VAL A 254 -8.68 -8.59 -22.55
C VAL A 254 -7.23 -9.02 -22.81
N LEU A 255 -7.03 -10.15 -23.50
CA LEU A 255 -5.72 -10.70 -23.83
C LEU A 255 -5.38 -10.45 -25.30
N GLY A 256 -4.24 -9.81 -25.55
CA GLY A 256 -3.71 -9.60 -26.90
C GLY A 256 -4.48 -8.58 -27.74
N ALA A 257 -5.35 -7.75 -27.11
CA ALA A 257 -6.11 -6.70 -27.76
C ALA A 257 -6.44 -5.57 -26.77
N ASN A 258 -7.24 -4.58 -27.16
CA ASN A 258 -7.53 -3.41 -26.36
C ASN A 258 -8.86 -3.51 -25.61
N LEU A 259 -8.88 -2.92 -24.43
CA LEU A 259 -10.10 -2.68 -23.66
C LEU A 259 -10.50 -1.21 -23.75
N PHE A 260 -11.75 -0.95 -24.14
CA PHE A 260 -12.39 0.36 -24.12
C PHE A 260 -13.37 0.42 -22.96
N VAL A 261 -13.30 1.45 -22.13
CA VAL A 261 -14.09 1.49 -20.88
C VAL A 261 -14.61 2.88 -20.55
N GLU A 262 -15.85 2.93 -20.04
CA GLU A 262 -16.50 4.14 -19.52
C GLU A 262 -17.67 3.81 -18.58
N GLY A 263 -18.21 4.83 -17.91
CA GLY A 263 -19.49 4.75 -17.21
C GLY A 263 -19.41 4.84 -15.70
N THR A 264 -20.51 4.50 -15.02
CA THR A 264 -20.65 4.60 -13.57
C THR A 264 -20.70 3.22 -12.93
N LEU A 265 -19.67 2.90 -12.15
CA LEU A 265 -19.52 1.60 -11.49
C LEU A 265 -20.30 1.53 -10.18
N VAL A 266 -20.97 0.40 -9.99
CA VAL A 266 -21.47 -0.09 -8.70
C VAL A 266 -20.77 -1.40 -8.37
N GLY A 267 -20.00 -1.44 -7.27
CA GLY A 267 -19.34 -2.65 -6.79
C GLY A 267 -17.81 -2.61 -6.85
N ASP A 268 -17.18 -3.79 -6.73
CA ASP A 268 -15.73 -3.95 -6.61
C ASP A 268 -15.21 -4.90 -7.70
N ILE A 269 -14.52 -4.34 -8.72
CA ILE A 269 -14.04 -5.07 -9.88
C ILE A 269 -12.64 -4.61 -10.30
N ALA A 270 -11.88 -5.54 -10.86
CA ALA A 270 -10.61 -5.30 -11.54
C ALA A 270 -10.78 -5.61 -13.03
N ILE A 271 -10.36 -4.69 -13.88
CA ILE A 271 -10.40 -4.82 -15.32
C ILE A 271 -9.04 -4.54 -15.93
N GLY A 272 -8.74 -5.09 -17.10
CA GLY A 272 -7.48 -4.78 -17.74
C GLY A 272 -7.28 -5.32 -19.13
N ALA A 273 -6.16 -4.91 -19.75
CA ALA A 273 -5.68 -5.39 -21.03
C ALA A 273 -4.22 -5.87 -20.88
N VAL A 274 -3.94 -7.11 -21.25
CA VAL A 274 -2.63 -7.77 -21.08
C VAL A 274 -2.23 -8.46 -22.38
N GLY A 275 -0.98 -8.31 -22.74
CA GLY A 275 -0.37 -8.81 -23.98
C GLY A 275 0.40 -7.71 -24.69
N VAL A 276 1.30 -8.10 -25.58
CA VAL A 276 2.14 -7.16 -26.34
C VAL A 276 1.25 -6.21 -27.16
N GLY A 277 1.40 -4.91 -26.91
CA GLY A 277 0.61 -3.86 -27.58
C GLY A 277 -0.79 -3.64 -27.01
N SER A 278 -1.23 -4.44 -26.03
CA SER A 278 -2.57 -4.28 -25.42
C SER A 278 -2.62 -3.09 -24.49
N SER A 279 -3.66 -2.28 -24.61
CA SER A 279 -3.85 -1.04 -23.84
C SER A 279 -5.29 -0.91 -23.36
N VAL A 280 -5.49 -0.13 -22.30
CA VAL A 280 -6.82 0.27 -21.84
C VAL A 280 -7.10 1.68 -22.32
N ASN A 281 -8.22 1.87 -23.00
CA ASN A 281 -8.68 3.14 -23.54
C ASN A 281 -9.90 3.63 -22.76
N ILE A 282 -9.78 4.75 -22.08
CA ILE A 282 -10.86 5.38 -21.31
C ILE A 282 -11.60 6.32 -22.26
N THR A 283 -12.78 5.90 -22.70
CA THR A 283 -13.57 6.59 -23.75
C THR A 283 -14.52 7.64 -23.19
N GLY A 284 -14.92 7.48 -21.93
CA GLY A 284 -15.83 8.40 -21.24
C GLY A 284 -15.38 8.65 -19.81
N ASP A 285 -16.23 9.30 -19.03
CA ASP A 285 -16.02 9.36 -17.58
C ASP A 285 -16.12 7.96 -16.98
N ILE A 286 -15.27 7.69 -16.00
CA ILE A 286 -15.42 6.54 -15.09
C ILE A 286 -15.73 7.10 -13.71
N ARG A 287 -16.87 6.75 -13.14
CA ARG A 287 -17.29 7.26 -11.83
C ARG A 287 -17.69 6.13 -10.90
N TYR A 288 -17.45 6.32 -9.62
CA TYR A 288 -18.13 5.53 -8.61
C TYR A 288 -19.56 6.02 -8.44
N ASN A 289 -20.53 5.11 -8.36
CA ASN A 289 -21.89 5.48 -8.04
C ASN A 289 -22.01 6.11 -6.65
N THR A 290 -21.20 5.64 -5.71
CA THR A 290 -21.10 6.18 -4.36
C THR A 290 -19.68 6.70 -4.11
N ASN A 291 -19.50 8.02 -4.17
CA ASN A 291 -18.18 8.63 -3.99
C ASN A 291 -17.67 8.43 -2.55
N PRO A 292 -16.54 7.76 -2.34
CA PRO A 292 -15.98 7.47 -1.01
C PRO A 292 -15.53 8.69 -0.22
N LEU A 293 -15.22 9.80 -0.88
CA LEU A 293 -14.88 11.05 -0.18
C LEU A 293 -16.10 11.70 0.48
N ILE A 294 -17.31 11.36 0.01
CA ILE A 294 -18.59 11.83 0.56
C ILE A 294 -19.17 10.77 1.49
N ASN A 295 -19.14 9.51 1.08
CA ASN A 295 -19.63 8.39 1.87
C ASN A 295 -18.50 7.35 2.08
N PRO A 296 -17.78 7.38 3.19
CA PRO A 296 -16.69 6.44 3.49
C PRO A 296 -17.12 4.96 3.55
N ALA A 297 -18.42 4.68 3.70
CA ALA A 297 -18.97 3.33 3.66
C ALA A 297 -19.17 2.78 2.24
N SER A 298 -18.86 3.56 1.19
CA SER A 298 -18.92 3.09 -0.19
C SER A 298 -18.14 1.79 -0.36
N THR A 299 -18.72 0.85 -1.10
CA THR A 299 -18.06 -0.40 -1.49
C THR A 299 -17.52 -0.35 -2.92
N ASP A 300 -17.78 0.76 -3.65
CA ASP A 300 -17.34 0.90 -5.01
C ASP A 300 -15.82 1.04 -5.08
N LYS A 301 -15.19 0.17 -5.87
CA LYS A 301 -13.74 0.14 -6.13
C LYS A 301 -13.47 -0.38 -7.52
N LEU A 302 -12.54 0.24 -8.21
CA LEU A 302 -12.10 -0.16 -9.55
C LEU A 302 -10.58 -0.26 -9.59
N GLY A 303 -10.07 -1.42 -10.04
CA GLY A 303 -8.71 -1.57 -10.51
C GLY A 303 -8.68 -1.54 -12.04
N ILE A 304 -7.83 -0.72 -12.64
CA ILE A 304 -7.62 -0.62 -14.09
C ILE A 304 -6.17 -0.98 -14.38
N TYR A 305 -5.93 -2.10 -15.04
CA TYR A 305 -4.59 -2.64 -15.24
C TYR A 305 -4.26 -2.77 -16.74
N ALA A 306 -3.08 -2.31 -17.12
CA ALA A 306 -2.59 -2.52 -18.46
C ALA A 306 -1.15 -3.04 -18.44
N GLU A 307 -0.83 -3.92 -19.38
CA GLU A 307 0.57 -4.27 -19.63
C GLU A 307 1.31 -3.09 -20.27
N ASN A 308 0.65 -2.39 -21.21
CA ASN A 308 1.17 -1.18 -21.83
C ASN A 308 0.48 0.08 -21.28
N ASP A 309 -0.17 0.85 -22.12
CA ASP A 309 -0.67 2.16 -21.77
C ASP A 309 -2.12 2.14 -21.27
N ILE A 310 -2.44 3.12 -20.45
CA ILE A 310 -3.82 3.50 -20.15
C ILE A 310 -4.01 4.92 -20.71
N THR A 311 -4.84 5.03 -21.75
CA THR A 311 -5.01 6.25 -22.53
C THR A 311 -6.39 6.85 -22.32
N VAL A 312 -6.47 8.10 -21.92
CA VAL A 312 -7.72 8.87 -22.00
C VAL A 312 -7.90 9.31 -23.45
N THR A 313 -8.90 8.77 -24.12
CA THR A 313 -9.12 9.05 -25.54
C THR A 313 -9.67 10.45 -25.78
N TYR A 314 -9.51 10.91 -27.01
CA TYR A 314 -10.03 12.21 -27.44
C TYR A 314 -10.55 12.13 -28.88
N ASP A 315 -11.77 12.58 -29.10
CA ASP A 315 -12.34 12.71 -30.42
C ASP A 315 -12.45 14.20 -30.80
N LYS A 316 -11.64 14.61 -31.77
CA LYS A 316 -11.61 15.98 -32.29
C LYS A 316 -12.91 16.41 -32.96
N SER A 317 -13.76 15.48 -33.41
CA SER A 317 -15.06 15.77 -34.00
C SER A 317 -16.11 16.20 -32.97
N ASN A 318 -15.91 15.82 -31.68
CA ASN A 318 -16.81 16.18 -30.58
C ASN A 318 -16.04 16.62 -29.33
N PRO A 319 -15.27 17.71 -29.38
CA PRO A 319 -14.37 18.10 -28.31
C PRO A 319 -15.10 18.40 -26.99
N ALA A 320 -16.33 18.89 -27.04
CA ALA A 320 -17.11 19.26 -25.85
C ALA A 320 -17.39 18.06 -24.92
N ALA A 321 -17.50 16.84 -25.47
CA ALA A 321 -17.71 15.62 -24.70
C ALA A 321 -16.48 15.22 -23.86
N TYR A 322 -15.33 15.85 -24.07
CA TYR A 322 -14.06 15.52 -23.42
C TYR A 322 -13.58 16.56 -22.43
N TYR A 323 -14.38 17.59 -22.12
CA TYR A 323 -14.05 18.58 -21.10
C TYR A 323 -14.31 18.05 -19.69
N ASN A 324 -13.44 18.44 -18.74
CA ASN A 324 -13.59 18.15 -17.31
C ASN A 324 -13.73 16.66 -16.99
N ARG A 325 -12.86 15.83 -17.52
CA ARG A 325 -12.90 14.37 -17.39
C ARG A 325 -12.76 13.91 -15.95
N MET A 326 -13.52 12.89 -15.56
CA MET A 326 -13.45 12.24 -14.26
C MET A 326 -13.10 10.75 -14.40
N ILE A 327 -12.17 10.28 -13.57
CA ILE A 327 -11.75 8.87 -13.53
C ILE A 327 -11.63 8.44 -12.06
N ASP A 328 -12.65 7.75 -11.57
CA ASP A 328 -12.62 7.11 -10.25
C ASP A 328 -12.11 5.67 -10.44
N GLY A 329 -10.93 5.37 -9.90
CA GLY A 329 -10.29 4.07 -10.04
C GLY A 329 -8.81 4.11 -9.70
N SER A 330 -8.28 2.95 -9.41
CA SER A 330 -6.85 2.77 -9.19
C SER A 330 -6.20 2.21 -10.46
N ILE A 331 -5.27 2.96 -11.01
CA ILE A 331 -4.62 2.75 -12.29
C ILE A 331 -3.26 2.09 -12.09
N PHE A 332 -2.95 1.07 -12.87
CA PHE A 332 -1.63 0.44 -12.90
C PHE A 332 -1.22 0.10 -14.35
N THR A 333 -0.05 0.58 -14.78
CA THR A 333 0.58 0.17 -16.05
C THR A 333 1.87 -0.57 -15.76
N LEU A 334 2.05 -1.77 -16.34
CA LEU A 334 3.21 -2.63 -16.08
C LEU A 334 4.49 -2.10 -16.74
N THR A 335 4.42 -1.79 -18.03
CA THR A 335 5.56 -1.33 -18.86
C THR A 335 5.27 0.00 -19.55
N GLY A 336 4.09 0.56 -19.36
CA GLY A 336 3.57 1.71 -20.07
C GLY A 336 3.39 2.95 -19.22
N GLU A 337 2.55 3.84 -19.71
CA GLU A 337 2.24 5.12 -19.10
C GLU A 337 0.72 5.38 -19.03
N PHE A 338 0.31 6.22 -18.10
CA PHE A 338 -1.02 6.84 -18.14
C PHE A 338 -0.90 8.15 -18.91
N ASN A 339 -1.55 8.23 -20.05
CA ASN A 339 -1.45 9.38 -20.93
C ASN A 339 -2.83 9.86 -21.42
N VAL A 340 -2.82 11.02 -22.06
CA VAL A 340 -3.99 11.60 -22.70
C VAL A 340 -3.68 11.73 -24.19
N GLN A 341 -4.59 11.23 -25.01
CA GLN A 341 -4.47 11.34 -26.45
C GLN A 341 -4.42 12.81 -26.87
N ASP A 342 -3.47 13.16 -27.75
CA ASP A 342 -3.26 14.50 -28.27
C ASP A 342 -3.10 15.59 -27.17
N ALA A 343 -2.45 15.26 -26.08
CA ALA A 343 -2.29 16.16 -24.94
C ALA A 343 -1.54 17.46 -25.24
N LYS A 344 -0.73 17.49 -26.31
CA LYS A 344 0.11 18.64 -26.70
C LYS A 344 -0.55 19.54 -27.76
N ASP A 345 -1.36 18.96 -28.62
CA ASP A 345 -1.74 19.59 -29.90
C ASP A 345 -3.15 20.21 -29.87
N ASP A 346 -3.91 19.97 -28.83
CA ASP A 346 -5.29 20.39 -28.72
C ASP A 346 -5.52 21.49 -27.68
N PRO A 347 -6.63 22.21 -27.74
CA PRO A 347 -6.93 23.26 -26.78
C PRO A 347 -7.03 22.73 -25.33
N PRO A 348 -6.96 23.62 -24.33
CA PRO A 348 -7.20 23.28 -22.94
C PRO A 348 -8.56 22.62 -22.75
N ARG A 349 -8.60 21.48 -22.02
CA ARG A 349 -9.81 20.67 -21.80
C ARG A 349 -10.33 20.73 -20.35
N GLY A 350 -9.79 21.64 -19.54
CA GLY A 350 -10.14 21.77 -18.14
C GLY A 350 -9.43 20.75 -17.23
N PRO A 351 -9.98 20.43 -16.05
CA PRO A 351 -9.38 19.45 -15.14
C PRO A 351 -9.64 18.00 -15.57
N LEU A 352 -8.58 17.17 -15.42
CA LEU A 352 -8.71 15.73 -15.28
C LEU A 352 -8.71 15.41 -13.79
N THR A 353 -9.88 15.05 -13.27
CA THR A 353 -10.02 14.65 -11.88
C THR A 353 -9.93 13.15 -11.77
N THR A 354 -8.97 12.64 -11.01
CA THR A 354 -8.89 11.23 -10.67
C THR A 354 -9.13 11.03 -9.19
N LEU A 355 -9.77 9.92 -8.81
CA LEU A 355 -9.95 9.52 -7.42
C LEU A 355 -9.50 8.07 -7.27
N GLY A 356 -8.36 7.88 -6.62
CA GLY A 356 -7.77 6.55 -6.44
C GLY A 356 -6.25 6.61 -6.35
N ALA A 357 -5.62 5.57 -6.85
CA ALA A 357 -4.18 5.42 -6.91
C ALA A 357 -3.72 5.42 -8.38
N MET A 358 -2.59 6.03 -8.68
CA MET A 358 -2.02 6.06 -10.03
C MET A 358 -0.59 5.55 -10.01
N MET A 359 -0.39 4.38 -10.63
CA MET A 359 0.89 3.71 -10.76
C MET A 359 1.25 3.56 -12.22
N GLN A 360 2.40 4.05 -12.63
CA GLN A 360 2.85 3.95 -14.00
C GLN A 360 4.36 3.71 -14.09
N TYR A 361 4.77 2.94 -15.08
CA TYR A 361 6.18 2.69 -15.30
C TYR A 361 6.87 3.95 -15.83
N TYR A 362 6.37 4.51 -16.93
CA TYR A 362 6.76 5.81 -17.45
C TYR A 362 5.73 6.86 -17.06
N ARG A 363 6.16 8.09 -16.91
CA ARG A 363 5.28 9.20 -16.63
C ARG A 363 4.69 9.78 -17.90
N GLY A 364 3.47 9.41 -18.22
CA GLY A 364 2.75 9.90 -19.39
C GLY A 364 2.36 11.39 -19.30
N GLU A 365 2.03 11.95 -20.43
CA GLU A 365 1.63 13.34 -20.56
C GLU A 365 0.12 13.48 -20.43
N VAL A 366 -0.33 14.46 -19.65
CA VAL A 366 -1.74 14.74 -19.40
C VAL A 366 -2.17 16.07 -20.00
N GLY A 367 -1.25 17.01 -20.05
CA GLY A 367 -1.45 18.33 -20.61
C GLY A 367 -0.20 19.19 -20.48
N VAL A 368 -0.22 20.34 -21.11
CA VAL A 368 0.89 21.30 -21.15
C VAL A 368 0.47 22.59 -20.46
N VAL A 369 1.30 23.07 -19.54
CA VAL A 369 1.15 24.34 -18.85
C VAL A 369 2.32 25.26 -19.16
N ILE A 370 2.10 26.56 -19.17
CA ILE A 370 3.19 27.55 -19.29
C ILE A 370 4.11 27.41 -18.06
N PRO A 371 5.41 27.15 -18.23
CA PRO A 371 6.34 26.94 -17.13
C PRO A 371 6.31 28.06 -16.06
N GLY A 372 6.11 27.64 -14.79
CA GLY A 372 6.03 28.55 -13.65
C GLY A 372 4.68 29.25 -13.46
N THR A 373 3.68 28.90 -14.26
CA THR A 373 2.29 29.40 -14.13
C THR A 373 1.32 28.26 -13.92
N GLN A 374 0.03 28.58 -13.79
CA GLN A 374 -1.09 27.59 -13.78
C GLN A 374 -1.85 27.59 -15.11
N VAL A 375 -1.36 28.33 -16.11
CA VAL A 375 -2.07 28.47 -17.37
C VAL A 375 -1.89 27.23 -18.22
N LEU A 376 -2.98 26.48 -18.38
CA LEU A 376 -3.06 25.30 -19.26
C LEU A 376 -3.10 25.78 -20.71
N THR A 377 -2.22 25.25 -21.55
CA THR A 377 -2.17 25.56 -23.00
C THR A 377 -2.78 24.47 -23.84
N SER A 378 -2.72 23.21 -23.40
CA SER A 378 -3.34 22.06 -24.07
C SER A 378 -3.58 20.90 -23.12
N GLY A 379 -4.46 19.97 -23.49
CA GLY A 379 -4.80 18.82 -22.68
C GLY A 379 -5.51 19.18 -21.37
N TYR A 380 -5.21 18.48 -20.29
CA TYR A 380 -5.87 18.66 -18.99
C TYR A 380 -4.92 19.19 -17.92
N SER A 381 -5.48 19.97 -16.98
CA SER A 381 -4.85 20.22 -15.67
C SER A 381 -5.10 19.05 -14.74
N LYS A 382 -4.15 18.79 -13.81
CA LYS A 382 -4.18 17.62 -12.94
C LYS A 382 -4.87 17.92 -11.62
N ASN A 383 -5.89 17.13 -11.26
CA ASN A 383 -6.56 17.13 -9.97
C ASN A 383 -6.60 15.70 -9.42
N PHE A 384 -5.48 15.24 -8.90
CA PHE A 384 -5.29 13.85 -8.46
C PHE A 384 -5.66 13.68 -6.99
N ARG A 385 -6.87 13.18 -6.75
CA ARG A 385 -7.40 12.88 -5.41
C ARG A 385 -7.10 11.45 -5.03
N TYR A 386 -6.98 11.22 -3.73
CA TYR A 386 -6.68 9.92 -3.17
C TYR A 386 -7.83 9.38 -2.33
N ASP A 387 -8.07 8.10 -2.43
CA ASP A 387 -9.00 7.34 -1.61
C ASP A 387 -8.24 6.65 -0.47
N ASP A 388 -8.31 7.18 0.74
CA ASP A 388 -7.59 6.65 1.90
C ASP A 388 -8.00 5.19 2.26
N ARG A 389 -9.16 4.70 1.79
CA ARG A 389 -9.58 3.29 1.98
C ARG A 389 -8.61 2.31 1.34
N LEU A 390 -7.91 2.71 0.28
CA LEU A 390 -7.01 1.86 -0.51
C LEU A 390 -5.79 1.37 0.28
N VAL A 391 -5.43 2.04 1.38
CA VAL A 391 -4.36 1.58 2.29
C VAL A 391 -4.73 0.25 2.94
N GLU A 392 -5.99 0.11 3.36
CA GLU A 392 -6.50 -1.05 4.08
C GLU A 392 -7.21 -2.05 3.17
N ASN A 393 -7.88 -1.55 2.15
CA ASN A 393 -8.75 -2.30 1.25
C ASN A 393 -8.50 -1.89 -0.21
N PRO A 394 -7.36 -2.29 -0.80
CA PRO A 394 -7.03 -1.98 -2.18
C PRO A 394 -8.01 -2.65 -3.15
N PRO A 395 -8.04 -2.22 -4.44
CA PRO A 395 -8.77 -2.95 -5.47
C PRO A 395 -8.31 -4.40 -5.57
N LYS A 396 -9.18 -5.27 -6.01
CA LYS A 396 -8.88 -6.70 -6.22
C LYS A 396 -7.66 -6.85 -7.13
N TYR A 397 -6.76 -7.77 -6.78
CA TYR A 397 -5.56 -8.11 -7.56
C TYR A 397 -4.57 -6.94 -7.79
N PHE A 398 -4.72 -5.82 -7.08
CA PHE A 398 -3.79 -4.70 -7.26
C PHE A 398 -2.37 -5.13 -6.90
N PRO A 399 -1.36 -4.81 -7.72
CA PRO A 399 -0.01 -5.29 -7.51
C PRO A 399 0.55 -4.96 -6.13
N ALA A 400 1.14 -5.97 -5.50
CA ALA A 400 1.76 -5.83 -4.19
C ALA A 400 3.17 -5.25 -4.32
N MET A 401 3.65 -4.63 -3.24
CA MET A 401 5.01 -4.08 -3.15
C MET A 401 6.09 -5.17 -3.09
N GLY A 402 5.68 -6.44 -3.06
CA GLY A 402 6.62 -7.56 -2.95
C GLY A 402 7.36 -7.62 -1.61
N ARG A 403 6.83 -6.98 -0.55
CA ARG A 403 7.43 -6.99 0.79
C ARG A 403 6.38 -6.89 1.88
N TYR A 404 6.61 -7.62 2.97
CA TYR A 404 5.86 -7.44 4.20
C TYR A 404 6.41 -6.22 4.96
N LEU A 405 5.52 -5.33 5.38
CA LEU A 405 5.85 -4.19 6.24
C LEU A 405 5.19 -4.34 7.59
N LEU A 406 5.85 -3.88 8.64
CA LEU A 406 5.31 -3.87 10.00
C LEU A 406 4.02 -3.04 10.03
N TYR A 407 2.94 -3.67 10.50
CA TYR A 407 1.63 -3.03 10.65
C TYR A 407 1.29 -2.76 12.11
N SER A 408 1.52 -3.74 12.97
CA SER A 408 1.34 -3.56 14.41
C SER A 408 2.35 -4.38 15.19
N TRP A 409 2.65 -3.89 16.39
CA TRP A 409 3.56 -4.51 17.35
C TRP A 409 2.86 -4.59 18.70
N ARG A 410 2.85 -5.75 19.33
CA ARG A 410 2.25 -5.97 20.63
C ARG A 410 3.20 -6.74 21.53
N GLU A 411 3.41 -6.23 22.71
CA GLU A 411 4.15 -6.84 23.81
C GLU A 411 3.15 -7.29 24.88
N ASN A 412 3.31 -8.50 25.42
CA ASN A 412 2.38 -9.10 26.42
C ASN A 412 3.14 -9.49 27.68
#